data_911827eb2f454c78b94442c98673f5ef
#
_entry.id   911827eb2f454c78b94442c98673f5ef
#
_cell.length_a   1.000
_cell.length_b   1.000
_cell.length_c   1.000
_cell.angle_alpha   90.00
_cell.angle_beta   90.00
_cell.angle_gamma   90.00
#
_symmetry.space_group_name_H-M   'P 1'
#
loop_
_entity.id
_entity.type
_entity.pdbx_description
1 polymer ?
#
loop_
_entity_poly.entity_id
_entity_poly.type
_entity_poly.pdbx_seq_one_letter_code
_entity_poly.pdbx_strand_id
1 'polypeptide(L)' 'MIWVISAMLWYQDIDKPIYTDYLLKTFDTRQECLDYVFWNKVEMIMELAEEKGTYEGQSLKTWAFYCENRQLEEV' A
#
# COMPACT_ATOMS: atom_id res chain seq x y z
N MET A 1 17.58 -3.72 -7.69
CA MET A 1 16.23 -4.28 -7.45
C MET A 1 15.79 -3.96 -6.04
N ILE A 2 14.62 -3.38 -5.90
CA ILE A 2 14.09 -3.02 -4.58
C ILE A 2 12.69 -3.59 -4.41
N TRP A 3 12.30 -3.75 -3.16
CA TRP A 3 10.95 -4.12 -2.80
C TRP A 3 10.24 -2.93 -2.20
N VAL A 4 9.02 -2.69 -2.61
CA VAL A 4 8.18 -1.61 -2.09
C VAL A 4 6.86 -2.17 -1.61
N ILE A 5 6.24 -1.46 -0.69
CA ILE A 5 4.91 -1.81 -0.21
C ILE A 5 3.90 -1.11 -1.11
N SER A 6 2.95 -1.87 -1.61
CA SER A 6 1.83 -1.34 -2.38
C SER A 6 0.52 -1.71 -1.69
N ALA A 7 -0.51 -0.95 -1.93
CA ALA A 7 -1.81 -1.20 -1.35
C ALA A 7 -2.88 -1.17 -2.42
N MET A 8 -3.85 -2.07 -2.29
CA MET A 8 -5.07 -2.05 -3.07
C MET A 8 -6.20 -1.59 -2.16
N LEU A 9 -6.96 -0.61 -2.64
CA LEU A 9 -8.02 0.01 -1.86
C LEU A 9 -9.34 -0.18 -2.58
N TRP A 10 -10.31 -0.74 -1.89
CA TRP A 10 -11.68 -0.88 -2.42
C TRP A 10 -12.59 0.09 -1.69
N TYR A 11 -13.29 0.91 -2.45
CA TYR A 11 -14.22 1.91 -1.93
C TYR A 11 -15.66 1.49 -2.20
N GLN A 12 -16.60 2.02 -1.38
CA GLN A 12 -18.02 1.75 -1.57
C GLN A 12 -18.43 2.24 -2.96
N ASP A 13 -19.26 1.45 -3.63
CA ASP A 13 -19.83 1.77 -4.95
C ASP A 13 -18.79 1.99 -6.07
N ILE A 14 -17.55 1.63 -5.84
CA ILE A 14 -16.51 1.66 -6.87
C ILE A 14 -16.09 0.22 -7.16
N ASP A 15 -16.27 -0.22 -8.40
CA ASP A 15 -16.07 -1.61 -8.79
C ASP A 15 -14.61 -2.04 -8.90
N LYS A 16 -13.72 -1.08 -9.08
CA LYS A 16 -12.30 -1.38 -9.30
C LYS A 16 -11.47 -0.97 -8.11
N PRO A 17 -10.44 -1.77 -7.75
CA PRO A 17 -9.52 -1.32 -6.71
C PRO A 17 -8.67 -0.16 -7.19
N ILE A 18 -8.34 0.72 -6.26
CA ILE A 18 -7.39 1.80 -6.49
C ILE A 18 -6.04 1.37 -5.94
N TYR A 19 -5.00 1.50 -6.72
CA TYR A 19 -3.65 1.11 -6.32
C TYR A 19 -2.89 2.31 -5.83
N THR A 20 -2.17 2.14 -4.74
CA THR A 20 -1.29 3.18 -4.23
C THR A 20 0.02 2.56 -3.74
N ASP A 21 1.10 3.30 -3.86
CA ASP A 21 2.40 2.85 -3.41
C ASP A 21 2.76 3.54 -2.11
N TYR A 22 3.32 2.76 -1.19
CA TYR A 22 3.84 3.28 0.06
C TYR A 22 5.34 3.44 -0.09
N LEU A 23 5.76 4.59 -0.61
CA LEU A 23 7.14 4.82 -1.02
C LEU A 23 8.03 5.43 0.06
N LEU A 24 7.54 5.56 1.30
CA LEU A 24 8.32 6.12 2.39
C LEU A 24 9.52 5.24 2.76
N LYS A 25 9.47 3.97 2.39
CA LYS A 25 10.53 3.05 2.70
C LYS A 25 10.66 2.00 1.61
N THR A 26 11.89 1.63 1.30
CA THR A 26 12.19 0.55 0.36
C THR A 26 12.99 -0.54 1.08
N PHE A 27 12.99 -1.73 0.51
CA PHE A 27 13.62 -2.90 1.14
C PHE A 27 14.49 -3.63 0.12
N ASP A 28 15.53 -4.26 0.61
CA ASP A 28 16.43 -5.03 -0.26
C ASP A 28 15.89 -6.42 -0.55
N THR A 29 15.08 -6.97 0.33
CA THR A 29 14.52 -8.31 0.17
C THR A 29 13.02 -8.30 0.41
N ARG A 30 12.34 -9.29 -0.18
CA ARG A 30 10.92 -9.49 0.03
C ARG A 30 10.59 -9.74 1.50
N GLN A 31 11.43 -10.51 2.18
CA GLN A 31 11.21 -10.85 3.58
C GLN A 31 11.23 -9.60 4.47
N GLU A 32 12.16 -8.70 4.23
CA GLU A 32 12.21 -7.44 4.98
C GLU A 32 10.94 -6.62 4.78
N CYS A 33 10.44 -6.58 3.54
CA CYS A 33 9.21 -5.88 3.21
C CYS A 33 8.02 -6.51 3.95
N LEU A 34 7.89 -7.83 3.91
CA LEU A 34 6.81 -8.54 4.57
C LEU A 34 6.86 -8.37 6.10
N ASP A 35 8.06 -8.40 6.67
CA ASP A 35 8.23 -8.20 8.10
C ASP A 35 7.81 -6.79 8.52
N TYR A 36 8.15 -5.81 7.73
CA TYR A 36 7.75 -4.44 8.01
C TYR A 36 6.22 -4.29 8.01
N VAL A 37 5.57 -4.85 7.00
CA VAL A 37 4.10 -4.82 6.92
C VAL A 37 3.49 -5.51 8.14
N PHE A 38 4.01 -6.67 8.50
CA PHE A 38 3.50 -7.44 9.63
C PHE A 38 3.58 -6.64 10.95
N TRP A 39 4.71 -6.00 11.21
CA TRP A 39 4.94 -5.30 12.47
C TRP A 39 4.32 -3.90 12.52
N ASN A 40 4.06 -3.30 11.36
CA ASN A 40 3.60 -1.91 11.29
C ASN A 40 2.21 -1.76 10.66
N LYS A 41 1.51 -2.86 10.41
CA LYS A 41 0.25 -2.78 9.66
C LYS A 41 -0.82 -1.91 10.33
N VAL A 42 -0.87 -1.90 11.66
CA VAL A 42 -1.87 -1.09 12.37
C VAL A 42 -1.62 0.40 12.10
N GLU A 43 -0.38 0.84 12.22
CA GLU A 43 -0.01 2.23 11.93
C GLU A 43 -0.25 2.58 10.47
N MET A 44 0.09 1.67 9.57
CA MET A 44 -0.11 1.85 8.15
C MET A 44 -1.59 1.97 7.80
N ILE A 45 -2.43 1.15 8.42
CA ILE A 45 -3.88 1.21 8.23
C ILE A 45 -4.44 2.54 8.72
N MET A 46 -3.98 3.01 9.87
CA MET A 46 -4.43 4.28 10.42
C MET A 46 -4.05 5.45 9.53
N GLU A 47 -2.83 5.48 9.03
CA GLU A 47 -2.40 6.50 8.08
C GLU A 47 -3.19 6.43 6.79
N LEU A 48 -3.42 5.23 6.29
CA LEU A 48 -4.19 5.02 5.09
C LEU A 48 -5.62 5.54 5.25
N ALA A 49 -6.24 5.26 6.37
CA ALA A 49 -7.60 5.71 6.66
C ALA A 49 -7.68 7.24 6.73
N GLU A 50 -6.66 7.89 7.27
CA GLU A 50 -6.62 9.35 7.32
C GLU A 50 -6.44 9.99 5.94
N GLU A 51 -5.54 9.44 5.14
CA GLU A 51 -5.20 10.05 3.85
C GLU A 51 -6.06 9.56 2.72
N LYS A 52 -6.48 8.30 2.76
CA LYS A 52 -7.18 7.63 1.67
C LYS A 52 -8.53 7.06 2.08
N GLY A 53 -9.07 7.52 3.19
CA GLY A 53 -10.35 7.01 3.71
C GLY A 53 -11.54 7.30 2.83
N THR A 54 -11.45 8.28 1.94
CA THR A 54 -12.51 8.58 0.97
C THR A 54 -11.91 8.80 -0.42
N TYR A 55 -12.67 8.44 -1.43
CA TYR A 55 -12.30 8.64 -2.82
C TYR A 55 -13.56 8.93 -3.62
N GLU A 56 -13.59 10.08 -4.29
CA GLU A 56 -14.75 10.52 -5.05
C GLU A 56 -16.06 10.47 -4.23
N GLY A 57 -15.97 10.82 -2.95
CA GLY A 57 -17.11 10.82 -2.05
C GLY A 57 -17.48 9.47 -1.48
N GLN A 58 -16.77 8.41 -1.87
CA GLN A 58 -17.03 7.06 -1.36
C GLN A 58 -16.08 6.71 -0.22
N SER A 59 -16.59 6.01 0.77
CA SER A 59 -15.80 5.57 1.92
C SER A 59 -14.99 4.32 1.60
N LEU A 60 -13.82 4.22 2.21
CA LEU A 60 -12.98 3.03 2.08
C LEU A 60 -13.71 1.81 2.66
N LYS A 61 -13.83 0.76 1.88
CA LYS A 61 -14.51 -0.47 2.26
C LYS A 61 -13.54 -1.51 2.80
N THR A 62 -12.47 -1.76 2.06
CA THR A 62 -11.44 -2.71 2.46
C THR A 62 -10.12 -2.36 1.77
N TRP A 63 -9.07 -3.01 2.21
CA TRP A 63 -7.73 -2.77 1.67
C TRP A 63 -6.89 -4.03 1.78
N ALA A 64 -5.80 -4.07 1.02
CA ALA A 64 -4.79 -5.11 1.13
C ALA A 64 -3.42 -4.52 0.88
N PHE A 65 -2.44 -4.91 1.68
CA PHE A 65 -1.05 -4.55 1.47
C PHE A 65 -0.30 -5.71 0.83
N TYR A 66 0.61 -5.40 -0.06
CA TYR A 66 1.47 -6.42 -0.64
C TYR A 66 2.84 -5.83 -0.95
N CYS A 67 3.81 -6.70 -1.12
CA CYS A 67 5.17 -6.31 -1.47
C CYS A 67 5.39 -6.55 -2.95
N GLU A 68 5.92 -5.56 -3.63
CA GLU A 68 6.17 -5.60 -5.06
C GLU A 68 7.63 -5.33 -5.34
N ASN A 69 8.18 -6.12 -6.25
CA ASN A 69 9.56 -5.96 -6.70
C ASN A 69 9.59 -4.92 -7.81
N ARG A 70 10.43 -3.92 -7.66
CA ARG A 70 10.62 -2.88 -8.68
C ARG A 70 12.07 -2.69 -9.00
N GLN A 71 12.34 -2.50 -10.29
CA GLN A 71 13.64 -2.07 -10.73
C GLN A 71 13.65 -0.55 -10.76
N LEU A 72 14.69 0.02 -10.17
CA LEU A 72 14.97 1.41 -10.37
C LEU A 72 15.59 1.54 -11.76
N GLU A 73 14.83 2.09 -12.67
CA GLU A 73 15.40 2.39 -13.97
C GLU A 73 16.22 3.65 -13.87
N GLU A 74 17.50 3.48 -14.12
CA GLU A 74 18.37 4.60 -14.31
C GLU A 74 18.38 4.93 -15.78
N VAL A 75 17.95 6.09 -16.07
CA VAL A 75 17.97 6.58 -17.45
C VAL A 75 19.18 7.45 -17.64
#